data_1c4d2d6ebb6f9b800e9bac1bb7eb033f
#
_entry.id   1c4d2d6ebb6f9b800e9bac1bb7eb033f
#
_cell.length_a   1.000
_cell.length_b   1.000
_cell.length_c   1.000
_cell.angle_alpha   90.00
_cell.angle_beta   90.00
_cell.angle_gamma   90.00
#
_symmetry.space_group_name_H-M   'P 1'
#
loop_
_entity.id
_entity.type
_entity.pdbx_description
1 polymer ?
#
loop_
_entity_poly.entity_id
_entity_poly.type
_entity_poly.pdbx_seq_one_letter_code
_entity_poly.pdbx_strand_id
1 'polypeptide(L)'
;MWRNYGGNLERGSRGIHCLTLQFAAEIISSIFGLISTYMLTKGDGKGWILAALMALMSAFVWFHAGIYGSMGIQIVFFLLAVAGVVRWLKGADQDLRKISRRMTAVEKVLLVLVWSASAFGLGLFLQSQGGSLPFLDATGTVGNTLAQLTLIACFPECWLIYMTTNLCYITTSYLSGLKAYTVLYCVYMTVAYRGWRQWTSAPDLVKSEADSVETEG
;
A
#
# COMPACT_ATOMS: atom_id res chain seq x y z
N MET A 1 36.55 0.34 -40.91
CA MET A 1 36.10 -0.78 -40.03
C MET A 1 36.01 -0.40 -38.55
N TRP A 2 36.24 0.85 -38.14
CA TRP A 2 36.30 1.32 -36.71
C TRP A 2 35.10 2.14 -36.23
N ARG A 3 34.10 2.35 -37.09
CA ARG A 3 32.96 3.25 -36.79
C ARG A 3 31.76 2.58 -36.05
N ASN A 4 31.76 1.24 -35.95
CA ASN A 4 30.65 0.49 -35.33
C ASN A 4 30.89 0.01 -33.89
N TYR A 5 32.11 0.16 -33.34
CA TYR A 5 32.43 -0.28 -31.98
C TYR A 5 31.99 0.73 -30.90
N GLY A 6 31.98 2.03 -31.19
CA GLY A 6 31.54 3.06 -30.25
C GLY A 6 30.02 3.00 -29.92
N GLY A 7 29.20 2.69 -30.91
CA GLY A 7 27.75 2.63 -30.73
C GLY A 7 27.26 1.47 -29.87
N ASN A 8 28.01 0.38 -29.80
CA ASN A 8 27.63 -0.78 -28.97
C ASN A 8 28.08 -0.61 -27.51
N LEU A 9 29.17 0.08 -27.23
CA LEU A 9 29.64 0.40 -25.89
C LEU A 9 28.73 1.45 -25.21
N GLU A 10 28.29 2.46 -25.97
CA GLU A 10 27.33 3.45 -25.44
C GLU A 10 25.93 2.88 -25.21
N ARG A 11 25.47 1.91 -26.01
CA ARG A 11 24.23 1.19 -25.75
C ARG A 11 24.33 0.28 -24.53
N GLY A 12 25.45 -0.42 -24.35
CA GLY A 12 25.75 -1.24 -23.19
C GLY A 12 25.81 -0.40 -21.91
N SER A 13 26.51 0.73 -21.93
CA SER A 13 26.61 1.65 -20.79
C SER A 13 25.27 2.27 -20.43
N ARG A 14 24.49 2.74 -21.40
CA ARG A 14 23.14 3.26 -21.15
C ARG A 14 22.19 2.20 -20.62
N GLY A 15 22.28 0.96 -21.07
CA GLY A 15 21.51 -0.17 -20.55
C GLY A 15 21.83 -0.49 -19.08
N ILE A 16 23.11 -0.50 -18.72
CA ILE A 16 23.58 -0.73 -17.35
C ILE A 16 23.11 0.41 -16.42
N HIS A 17 23.26 1.67 -16.85
CA HIS A 17 22.79 2.82 -16.07
C HIS A 17 21.28 2.82 -15.88
N CYS A 18 20.51 2.41 -16.88
CA CYS A 18 19.04 2.29 -16.76
C CYS A 18 18.65 1.21 -15.76
N LEU A 19 19.29 0.03 -15.80
CA LEU A 19 19.05 -1.06 -14.86
C LEU A 19 19.41 -0.69 -13.41
N THR A 20 20.55 -0.01 -13.21
CA THR A 20 20.95 0.44 -11.87
C THR A 20 20.01 1.50 -11.32
N LEU A 21 19.51 2.41 -12.16
CA LEU A 21 18.54 3.43 -11.76
C LEU A 21 17.18 2.80 -11.39
N GLN A 22 16.71 1.82 -12.16
CA GLN A 22 15.48 1.09 -11.85
C GLN A 22 15.60 0.35 -10.52
N PHE A 23 16.68 -0.38 -10.31
CA PHE A 23 16.93 -1.11 -9.06
C PHE A 23 17.02 -0.17 -7.85
N ALA A 24 17.70 0.96 -7.98
CA ALA A 24 17.74 1.98 -6.94
C ALA A 24 16.34 2.55 -6.64
N ALA A 25 15.54 2.83 -7.67
CA ALA A 25 14.18 3.33 -7.52
C ALA A 25 13.26 2.30 -6.83
N GLU A 26 13.41 1.01 -7.11
CA GLU A 26 12.68 -0.07 -6.43
C GLU A 26 13.01 -0.11 -4.93
N ILE A 27 14.29 -0.06 -4.58
CA ILE A 27 14.70 -0.06 -3.16
C ILE A 27 14.18 1.18 -2.45
N ILE A 28 14.36 2.37 -3.02
CA ILE A 28 13.95 3.63 -2.40
C ILE A 28 12.43 3.67 -2.26
N SER A 29 11.66 3.25 -3.28
CA SER A 29 10.20 3.18 -3.20
C SER A 29 9.72 2.20 -2.11
N SER A 30 10.39 1.06 -1.96
CA SER A 30 10.07 0.09 -0.91
C SER A 30 10.32 0.65 0.49
N ILE A 31 11.42 1.38 0.69
CA ILE A 31 11.74 2.07 1.94
C ILE A 31 10.70 3.16 2.25
N PHE A 32 10.33 3.98 1.26
CA PHE A 32 9.30 5.00 1.43
C PHE A 32 7.95 4.37 1.78
N GLY A 33 7.60 3.24 1.17
CA GLY A 33 6.39 2.49 1.50
C GLY A 33 6.36 2.01 2.95
N LEU A 34 7.46 1.43 3.44
CA LEU A 34 7.56 0.97 4.82
C LEU A 34 7.48 2.12 5.83
N ILE A 35 8.21 3.20 5.60
CA ILE A 35 8.20 4.39 6.46
C ILE A 35 6.81 5.03 6.45
N SER A 36 6.21 5.20 5.26
CA SER A 36 4.85 5.70 5.08
C SER A 36 3.86 4.91 5.92
N THR A 37 3.81 3.59 5.72
CA THR A 37 2.87 2.72 6.43
C THR A 37 3.08 2.78 7.95
N TYR A 38 4.35 2.81 8.40
CA TYR A 38 4.66 2.95 9.83
C TYR A 38 4.19 4.29 10.41
N MET A 39 4.36 5.41 9.69
CA MET A 39 3.85 6.72 10.11
C MET A 39 2.32 6.72 10.22
N LEU A 40 1.65 6.12 9.23
CA LEU A 40 0.19 6.00 9.23
C LEU A 40 -0.34 5.13 10.39
N THR A 41 0.43 4.13 10.87
CA THR A 41 0.04 3.40 12.09
C THR A 41 -0.01 4.30 13.32
N LYS A 42 0.82 5.34 13.34
CA LYS A 42 0.87 6.35 14.42
C LYS A 42 -0.15 7.47 14.25
N GLY A 43 -0.97 7.44 13.20
CA GLY A 43 -1.91 8.52 12.88
C GLY A 43 -1.24 9.77 12.30
N ASP A 44 0.04 9.68 11.87
CA ASP A 44 0.75 10.80 11.26
C ASP A 44 0.42 10.92 9.76
N GLY A 45 -0.31 11.97 9.42
CA GLY A 45 -0.73 12.26 8.04
C GLY A 45 0.41 12.50 7.04
N LYS A 46 1.62 12.81 7.51
CA LYS A 46 2.80 12.96 6.65
C LYS A 46 3.16 11.64 5.94
N GLY A 47 2.74 10.50 6.50
CA GLY A 47 2.87 9.20 5.85
C GLY A 47 2.28 9.16 4.44
N TRP A 48 1.18 9.89 4.18
CA TRP A 48 0.58 9.97 2.85
C TRP A 48 1.46 10.65 1.81
N ILE A 49 2.31 11.62 2.23
CA ILE A 49 3.28 12.27 1.32
C ILE A 49 4.31 11.23 0.84
N LEU A 50 4.82 10.40 1.76
CA LEU A 50 5.74 9.33 1.39
C LEU A 50 5.07 8.25 0.53
N ALA A 51 3.77 7.94 0.79
CA ALA A 51 2.99 7.05 -0.07
C ALA A 51 2.87 7.59 -1.50
N ALA A 52 2.62 8.90 -1.67
CA ALA A 52 2.56 9.53 -2.98
C ALA A 52 3.91 9.46 -3.71
N LEU A 53 5.01 9.75 -3.02
CA LEU A 53 6.36 9.64 -3.59
C LEU A 53 6.70 8.20 -3.99
N MET A 54 6.37 7.22 -3.12
CA MET A 54 6.51 5.80 -3.44
C MET A 54 5.75 5.43 -4.72
N ALA A 55 4.49 5.83 -4.83
CA ALA A 55 3.66 5.50 -5.98
C ALA A 55 4.19 6.12 -7.28
N LEU A 56 4.68 7.37 -7.25
CA LEU A 56 5.31 8.01 -8.41
C LEU A 56 6.58 7.30 -8.84
N MET A 57 7.45 6.93 -7.89
CA MET A 57 8.68 6.21 -8.19
C MET A 57 8.38 4.82 -8.77
N SER A 58 7.42 4.12 -8.19
CA SER A 58 6.98 2.82 -8.69
C SER A 58 6.34 2.93 -10.08
N ALA A 59 5.52 3.96 -10.35
CA ALA A 59 4.96 4.22 -11.67
C ALA A 59 6.07 4.42 -12.72
N PHE A 60 7.12 5.18 -12.37
CA PHE A 60 8.30 5.38 -13.22
C PHE A 60 9.01 4.05 -13.54
N VAL A 61 9.22 3.19 -12.54
CA VAL A 61 9.84 1.87 -12.72
C VAL A 61 9.01 1.01 -13.69
N TRP A 62 7.70 0.91 -13.48
CA TRP A 62 6.81 0.11 -14.31
C TRP A 62 6.67 0.66 -15.74
N PHE A 63 6.71 1.99 -15.90
CA PHE A 63 6.73 2.62 -17.23
C PHE A 63 7.98 2.18 -18.02
N HIS A 64 9.17 2.26 -17.42
CA HIS A 64 10.41 1.85 -18.07
C HIS A 64 10.52 0.34 -18.29
N ALA A 65 9.85 -0.46 -17.45
CA ALA A 65 9.72 -1.90 -17.66
C ALA A 65 8.73 -2.27 -18.78
N GLY A 66 7.98 -1.31 -19.33
CA GLY A 66 6.95 -1.55 -20.35
C GLY A 66 5.69 -2.22 -19.82
N ILE A 67 5.48 -2.24 -18.48
CA ILE A 67 4.34 -2.90 -17.81
C ILE A 67 3.31 -1.84 -17.44
N TYR A 68 2.55 -1.39 -18.46
CA TYR A 68 1.61 -0.27 -18.34
C TYR A 68 0.43 -0.54 -17.40
N GLY A 69 0.02 -1.80 -17.21
CA GLY A 69 -1.03 -2.15 -16.24
C GLY A 69 -0.58 -1.88 -14.80
N SER A 70 0.64 -2.29 -14.45
CA SER A 70 1.24 -2.00 -13.14
C SER A 70 1.52 -0.51 -12.94
N MET A 71 1.90 0.21 -13.98
CA MET A 71 1.99 1.68 -13.95
C MET A 71 0.62 2.30 -13.65
N GLY A 72 -0.44 1.84 -14.31
CA GLY A 72 -1.79 2.36 -14.12
C GLY A 72 -2.28 2.25 -12.67
N ILE A 73 -2.05 1.11 -12.01
CA ILE A 73 -2.44 0.93 -10.59
C ILE A 73 -1.62 1.86 -9.67
N GLN A 74 -0.38 2.17 -9.99
CA GLN A 74 0.41 3.12 -9.21
C GLN A 74 -0.13 4.55 -9.34
N ILE A 75 -0.67 4.92 -10.49
CA ILE A 75 -1.37 6.21 -10.66
C ILE A 75 -2.61 6.27 -9.75
N VAL A 76 -3.37 5.18 -9.67
CA VAL A 76 -4.51 5.09 -8.72
C VAL A 76 -4.03 5.26 -7.28
N PHE A 77 -2.96 4.58 -6.88
CA PHE A 77 -2.39 4.71 -5.54
C PHE A 77 -1.86 6.12 -5.25
N PHE A 78 -1.26 6.78 -6.23
CA PHE A 78 -0.87 8.18 -6.12
C PHE A 78 -2.07 9.10 -5.87
N LEU A 79 -3.16 8.94 -6.63
CA LEU A 79 -4.38 9.74 -6.43
C LEU A 79 -5.01 9.49 -5.06
N LEU A 80 -5.03 8.24 -4.59
CA LEU A 80 -5.48 7.89 -3.23
C LEU A 80 -4.57 8.51 -2.16
N ALA A 81 -3.26 8.51 -2.35
CA ALA A 81 -2.33 9.14 -1.43
C ALA A 81 -2.53 10.65 -1.36
N VAL A 82 -2.76 11.33 -2.49
CA VAL A 82 -3.12 12.76 -2.55
C VAL A 82 -4.44 13.02 -1.79
N ALA A 83 -5.46 12.19 -2.00
CA ALA A 83 -6.71 12.29 -1.26
C ALA A 83 -6.49 12.11 0.26
N GLY A 84 -5.62 11.18 0.65
CA GLY A 84 -5.18 10.98 2.03
C GLY A 84 -4.50 12.22 2.61
N VAL A 85 -3.54 12.81 1.87
CA VAL A 85 -2.89 14.08 2.26
C VAL A 85 -3.93 15.17 2.50
N VAL A 86 -4.82 15.41 1.53
CA VAL A 86 -5.83 16.49 1.64
C VAL A 86 -6.76 16.27 2.83
N ARG A 87 -7.20 15.04 3.07
CA ARG A 87 -8.11 14.74 4.17
C ARG A 87 -7.43 14.84 5.53
N TRP A 88 -6.22 14.30 5.66
CA TRP A 88 -5.54 14.20 6.93
C TRP A 88 -4.81 15.48 7.33
N LEU A 89 -4.30 16.28 6.38
CA LEU A 89 -3.71 17.57 6.70
C LEU A 89 -4.74 18.63 7.14
N LYS A 90 -6.01 18.50 6.72
CA LYS A 90 -7.09 19.36 7.25
C LYS A 90 -7.40 19.11 8.74
N GLY A 91 -6.97 17.98 9.30
CA GLY A 91 -7.07 17.63 10.72
C GLY A 91 -5.72 17.57 11.42
N ALA A 92 -4.74 18.35 10.96
CA ALA A 92 -3.32 18.22 11.35
C ALA A 92 -3.03 18.38 12.86
N ASP A 93 -3.92 19.02 13.61
CA ASP A 93 -3.79 19.20 15.06
C ASP A 93 -4.42 18.07 15.89
N GLN A 94 -5.04 17.08 15.24
CA GLN A 94 -5.72 15.99 15.92
C GLN A 94 -5.07 14.65 15.57
N ASP A 95 -4.90 13.81 16.58
CA ASP A 95 -4.55 12.40 16.38
C ASP A 95 -5.75 11.68 15.73
N LEU A 96 -5.62 11.38 14.43
CA LEU A 96 -6.71 10.79 13.66
C LEU A 96 -7.14 9.39 14.14
N ARG A 97 -6.32 8.73 14.97
CA ARG A 97 -6.71 7.50 15.66
C ARG A 97 -7.82 7.77 16.69
N LYS A 98 -7.80 8.94 17.34
CA LYS A 98 -8.80 9.33 18.35
C LYS A 98 -10.19 9.59 17.76
N ILE A 99 -10.27 10.02 16.50
CA ILE A 99 -11.54 10.23 15.78
C ILE A 99 -11.95 9.03 14.93
N SER A 100 -11.21 7.92 14.99
CA SER A 100 -11.55 6.71 14.25
C SER A 100 -12.85 6.09 14.79
N ARG A 101 -13.70 5.63 13.88
CA ARG A 101 -14.89 4.85 14.23
C ARG A 101 -14.83 3.46 13.64
N ARG A 102 -15.38 2.49 14.33
CA ARG A 102 -15.53 1.14 13.79
C ARG A 102 -16.63 1.08 12.74
N MET A 103 -16.43 0.27 11.73
CA MET A 103 -17.43 -0.01 10.72
C MET A 103 -18.63 -0.73 11.34
N THR A 104 -19.82 -0.35 10.91
CA THR A 104 -21.07 -1.08 11.22
C THR A 104 -21.07 -2.45 10.54
N ALA A 105 -21.97 -3.35 10.99
CA ALA A 105 -22.11 -4.66 10.37
C ALA A 105 -22.46 -4.56 8.88
N VAL A 106 -23.32 -3.61 8.51
CA VAL A 106 -23.73 -3.38 7.12
C VAL A 106 -22.54 -2.92 6.27
N GLU A 107 -21.73 -1.96 6.75
CA GLU A 107 -20.53 -1.48 6.06
C GLU A 107 -19.52 -2.62 5.85
N LYS A 108 -19.33 -3.50 6.83
CA LYS A 108 -18.45 -4.69 6.70
C LYS A 108 -18.97 -5.68 5.65
N VAL A 109 -20.26 -5.95 5.65
CA VAL A 109 -20.86 -6.84 4.64
C VAL A 109 -20.72 -6.25 3.25
N LEU A 110 -21.05 -4.97 3.07
CA LEU A 110 -20.87 -4.27 1.78
C LEU A 110 -19.41 -4.27 1.32
N LEU A 111 -18.48 -4.01 2.23
CA LEU A 111 -17.04 -4.07 1.92
C LEU A 111 -16.63 -5.45 1.41
N VAL A 112 -17.06 -6.53 2.09
CA VAL A 112 -16.73 -7.90 1.67
C VAL A 112 -17.36 -8.25 0.33
N LEU A 113 -18.60 -7.83 0.08
CA LEU A 113 -19.30 -8.06 -1.19
C LEU A 113 -18.57 -7.31 -2.35
N VAL A 114 -18.26 -6.02 -2.15
CA VAL A 114 -17.51 -5.23 -3.14
C VAL A 114 -16.14 -5.83 -3.39
N TRP A 115 -15.41 -6.22 -2.33
CA TRP A 115 -14.11 -6.85 -2.44
C TRP A 115 -14.19 -8.13 -3.26
N SER A 116 -15.11 -9.05 -2.88
CA SER A 116 -15.27 -10.35 -3.54
C SER A 116 -15.67 -10.21 -5.01
N ALA A 117 -16.65 -9.35 -5.32
CA ALA A 117 -17.10 -9.13 -6.69
C ALA A 117 -16.00 -8.50 -7.56
N SER A 118 -15.30 -7.47 -7.05
CA SER A 118 -14.22 -6.80 -7.78
C SER A 118 -12.99 -7.71 -7.95
N ALA A 119 -12.64 -8.48 -6.92
CA ALA A 119 -11.53 -9.44 -6.99
C ALA A 119 -11.85 -10.58 -7.96
N PHE A 120 -13.09 -11.06 -7.99
CA PHE A 120 -13.52 -12.07 -8.94
C PHE A 120 -13.44 -11.54 -10.38
N GLY A 121 -14.00 -10.36 -10.64
CA GLY A 121 -13.95 -9.73 -11.98
C GLY A 121 -12.52 -9.47 -12.45
N LEU A 122 -11.67 -8.89 -11.59
CA LEU A 122 -10.26 -8.69 -11.90
C LEU A 122 -9.51 -10.01 -12.07
N GLY A 123 -9.83 -11.03 -11.27
CA GLY A 123 -9.25 -12.38 -11.38
C GLY A 123 -9.53 -13.03 -12.73
N LEU A 124 -10.77 -12.94 -13.23
CA LEU A 124 -11.13 -13.42 -14.57
C LEU A 124 -10.35 -12.66 -15.66
N PHE A 125 -10.23 -11.35 -15.52
CA PHE A 125 -9.43 -10.56 -16.46
C PHE A 125 -7.95 -10.98 -16.43
N LEU A 126 -7.33 -11.09 -15.27
CA LEU A 126 -5.93 -11.52 -15.15
C LEU A 126 -5.72 -12.95 -15.67
N GLN A 127 -6.69 -13.83 -15.46
CA GLN A 127 -6.68 -15.19 -16.01
C GLN A 127 -6.68 -15.18 -17.54
N SER A 128 -7.49 -14.31 -18.16
CA SER A 128 -7.54 -14.17 -19.62
C SER A 128 -6.22 -13.61 -20.20
N GLN A 129 -5.43 -12.90 -19.39
CA GLN A 129 -4.09 -12.43 -19.76
C GLN A 129 -2.97 -13.44 -19.46
N GLY A 130 -3.30 -14.65 -18.98
CA GLY A 130 -2.31 -15.70 -18.69
C GLY A 130 -1.59 -15.55 -17.35
N GLY A 131 -2.18 -14.82 -16.40
CA GLY A 131 -1.64 -14.68 -15.04
C GLY A 131 -1.50 -16.05 -14.35
N SER A 132 -0.42 -16.29 -13.63
CA SER A 132 -0.12 -17.57 -12.96
C SER A 132 -0.96 -17.81 -11.70
N LEU A 133 -1.30 -16.76 -10.96
CA LEU A 133 -2.11 -16.80 -9.72
C LEU A 133 -3.18 -15.69 -9.73
N PRO A 134 -4.08 -15.66 -10.75
CA PRO A 134 -4.88 -14.48 -11.08
C PRO A 134 -5.83 -14.06 -9.97
N PHE A 135 -6.48 -14.98 -9.29
CA PHE A 135 -7.44 -14.67 -8.22
C PHE A 135 -6.76 -14.23 -6.93
N LEU A 136 -5.58 -14.77 -6.64
CA LEU A 136 -4.81 -14.39 -5.46
C LEU A 136 -4.24 -12.98 -5.64
N ASP A 137 -3.71 -12.67 -6.82
CA ASP A 137 -3.22 -11.35 -7.20
C ASP A 137 -4.37 -10.31 -7.22
N ALA A 138 -5.51 -10.64 -7.83
CA ALA A 138 -6.70 -9.80 -7.83
C ALA A 138 -7.19 -9.50 -6.41
N THR A 139 -7.26 -10.52 -5.54
CA THR A 139 -7.68 -10.36 -4.15
C THR A 139 -6.76 -9.42 -3.38
N GLY A 140 -5.44 -9.56 -3.56
CA GLY A 140 -4.44 -8.66 -2.97
C GLY A 140 -4.57 -7.23 -3.49
N THR A 141 -4.66 -7.04 -4.81
CA THR A 141 -4.71 -5.72 -5.45
C THR A 141 -5.97 -4.93 -5.07
N VAL A 142 -7.15 -5.56 -5.19
CA VAL A 142 -8.42 -4.93 -4.81
C VAL A 142 -8.45 -4.65 -3.30
N GLY A 143 -8.03 -5.63 -2.49
CA GLY A 143 -7.97 -5.47 -1.04
C GLY A 143 -7.04 -4.33 -0.62
N ASN A 144 -5.86 -4.19 -1.23
CA ASN A 144 -4.96 -3.08 -0.94
C ASN A 144 -5.57 -1.71 -1.28
N THR A 145 -6.30 -1.61 -2.38
CA THR A 145 -7.04 -0.40 -2.77
C THR A 145 -8.13 -0.07 -1.75
N LEU A 146 -8.92 -1.05 -1.32
CA LEU A 146 -9.96 -0.89 -0.30
C LEU A 146 -9.37 -0.55 1.07
N ALA A 147 -8.22 -1.13 1.43
CA ALA A 147 -7.51 -0.79 2.65
C ALA A 147 -7.08 0.68 2.67
N GLN A 148 -6.57 1.22 1.55
CA GLN A 148 -6.25 2.64 1.45
C GLN A 148 -7.49 3.53 1.59
N LEU A 149 -8.59 3.19 0.91
CA LEU A 149 -9.85 3.94 1.00
C LEU A 149 -10.40 3.96 2.43
N THR A 150 -10.41 2.82 3.10
CA THR A 150 -10.87 2.70 4.49
C THR A 150 -9.92 3.40 5.48
N LEU A 151 -8.62 3.39 5.21
CA LEU A 151 -7.64 4.17 5.99
C LEU A 151 -7.83 5.68 5.81
N ILE A 152 -8.06 6.16 4.59
CA ILE A 152 -8.40 7.57 4.32
C ILE A 152 -9.66 7.97 5.11
N ALA A 153 -10.64 7.08 5.21
CA ALA A 153 -11.85 7.29 5.97
C ALA A 153 -11.70 7.11 7.50
N CYS A 154 -10.49 6.81 7.99
CA CYS A 154 -10.14 6.59 9.40
C CYS A 154 -10.87 5.40 10.05
N PHE A 155 -11.10 4.31 9.31
CA PHE A 155 -11.61 3.07 9.86
C PHE A 155 -10.47 2.15 10.33
N PRO A 156 -10.46 1.69 11.60
CA PRO A 156 -9.45 0.75 12.09
C PRO A 156 -9.40 -0.57 11.31
N GLU A 157 -10.53 -0.99 10.74
CA GLU A 157 -10.65 -2.21 9.94
C GLU A 157 -9.73 -2.23 8.71
N CYS A 158 -9.24 -1.07 8.25
CA CYS A 158 -8.23 -0.99 7.18
C CYS A 158 -7.01 -1.89 7.46
N TRP A 159 -6.61 -2.00 8.71
CA TRP A 159 -5.46 -2.82 9.11
C TRP A 159 -5.73 -4.33 8.96
N LEU A 160 -6.98 -4.78 9.21
CA LEU A 160 -7.37 -6.17 8.96
C LEU A 160 -7.36 -6.48 7.45
N ILE A 161 -7.81 -5.52 6.63
CA ILE A 161 -7.75 -5.65 5.18
C ILE A 161 -6.29 -5.73 4.73
N TYR A 162 -5.40 -4.85 5.23
CA TYR A 162 -3.97 -4.93 4.94
C TYR A 162 -3.34 -6.26 5.37
N MET A 163 -3.73 -6.82 6.52
CA MET A 163 -3.23 -8.14 6.94
C MET A 163 -3.66 -9.24 5.96
N THR A 164 -4.91 -9.24 5.53
CA THR A 164 -5.43 -10.21 4.54
C THR A 164 -4.73 -10.06 3.19
N THR A 165 -4.53 -8.83 2.71
CA THR A 165 -3.81 -8.59 1.44
C THR A 165 -2.34 -8.96 1.52
N ASN A 166 -1.67 -8.68 2.64
CA ASN A 166 -0.29 -9.11 2.84
C ASN A 166 -0.16 -10.63 2.85
N LEU A 167 -1.15 -11.36 3.41
CA LEU A 167 -1.16 -12.82 3.35
C LEU A 167 -1.25 -13.31 1.90
N CYS A 168 -2.11 -12.69 1.07
CA CYS A 168 -2.17 -12.99 -0.36
C CYS A 168 -0.82 -12.75 -1.05
N TYR A 169 -0.17 -11.61 -0.78
CA TYR A 169 1.12 -11.27 -1.40
C TYR A 169 2.28 -12.13 -0.88
N ILE A 170 2.28 -12.54 0.40
CA ILE A 170 3.23 -13.53 0.94
C ILE A 170 3.09 -14.84 0.17
N THR A 171 1.85 -15.33 0.00
CA THR A 171 1.58 -16.58 -0.71
C THR A 171 1.99 -16.48 -2.17
N THR A 172 1.59 -15.41 -2.87
CA THR A 172 1.94 -15.20 -4.28
C THR A 172 3.45 -15.14 -4.47
N SER A 173 4.15 -14.33 -3.68
CA SER A 173 5.60 -14.16 -3.81
C SER A 173 6.37 -15.43 -3.44
N TYR A 174 5.92 -16.19 -2.44
CA TYR A 174 6.51 -17.45 -2.06
C TYR A 174 6.37 -18.50 -3.19
N LEU A 175 5.16 -18.68 -3.73
CA LEU A 175 4.90 -19.62 -4.83
C LEU A 175 5.61 -19.21 -6.12
N SER A 176 5.84 -17.91 -6.33
CA SER A 176 6.60 -17.40 -7.47
C SER A 176 8.13 -17.40 -7.25
N GLY A 177 8.62 -17.88 -6.10
CA GLY A 177 10.06 -17.94 -5.78
C GLY A 177 10.69 -16.58 -5.45
N LEU A 178 9.90 -15.53 -5.25
CA LEU A 178 10.35 -14.15 -5.00
C LEU A 178 10.63 -13.92 -3.51
N LYS A 179 11.71 -14.51 -3.00
CA LYS A 179 12.05 -14.54 -1.55
C LYS A 179 12.14 -13.15 -0.93
N ALA A 180 12.70 -12.16 -1.62
CA ALA A 180 12.85 -10.79 -1.11
C ALA A 180 11.47 -10.14 -0.86
N TYR A 181 10.53 -10.28 -1.81
CA TYR A 181 9.16 -9.79 -1.64
C TYR A 181 8.41 -10.54 -0.55
N THR A 182 8.62 -11.85 -0.39
CA THR A 182 8.03 -12.62 0.71
C THR A 182 8.44 -12.04 2.06
N VAL A 183 9.73 -11.75 2.26
CA VAL A 183 10.24 -11.11 3.48
C VAL A 183 9.63 -9.71 3.66
N LEU A 184 9.58 -8.91 2.60
CA LEU A 184 9.00 -7.56 2.64
C LEU A 184 7.53 -7.59 3.10
N TYR A 185 6.72 -8.48 2.54
CA TYR A 185 5.31 -8.59 2.94
C TYR A 185 5.12 -9.15 4.35
N CYS A 186 6.05 -9.98 4.86
CA CYS A 186 6.07 -10.35 6.28
C CYS A 186 6.32 -9.13 7.19
N VAL A 187 7.20 -8.21 6.78
CA VAL A 187 7.41 -6.95 7.50
C VAL A 187 6.14 -6.09 7.46
N TYR A 188 5.50 -5.93 6.30
CA TYR A 188 4.23 -5.21 6.18
C TYR A 188 3.12 -5.84 7.02
N MET A 189 3.05 -7.17 7.11
CA MET A 189 2.11 -7.88 7.98
C MET A 189 2.31 -7.47 9.45
N THR A 190 3.58 -7.41 9.91
CA THR A 190 3.91 -6.98 11.27
C THR A 190 3.50 -5.53 11.52
N VAL A 191 3.73 -4.64 10.55
CA VAL A 191 3.34 -3.22 10.63
C VAL A 191 1.81 -3.10 10.67
N ALA A 192 1.09 -3.85 9.84
CA ALA A 192 -0.38 -3.86 9.82
C ALA A 192 -0.97 -4.36 11.15
N TYR A 193 -0.40 -5.41 11.73
CA TYR A 193 -0.82 -5.90 13.06
C TYR A 193 -0.60 -4.84 14.15
N ARG A 194 0.53 -4.13 14.14
CA ARG A 194 0.77 -3.00 15.05
C ARG A 194 -0.23 -1.87 14.84
N GLY A 195 -0.53 -1.54 13.59
CA GLY A 195 -1.54 -0.55 13.23
C GLY A 195 -2.91 -0.91 13.80
N TRP A 196 -3.34 -2.16 13.61
CA TRP A 196 -4.58 -2.65 14.20
C TRP A 196 -4.64 -2.44 15.70
N ARG A 197 -3.59 -2.87 16.42
CA ARG A 197 -3.54 -2.71 17.87
C ARG A 197 -3.58 -1.25 18.32
N GLN A 198 -2.80 -0.39 17.69
CA GLN A 198 -2.73 1.02 18.05
C GLN A 198 -4.06 1.75 17.77
N TRP A 199 -4.70 1.45 16.65
CA TRP A 199 -5.95 2.12 16.26
C TRP A 199 -7.17 1.62 17.04
N THR A 200 -7.16 0.37 17.48
CA THR A 200 -8.26 -0.17 18.30
C THR A 200 -8.16 0.20 19.78
N SER A 201 -6.97 0.52 20.29
CA SER A 201 -6.76 0.94 21.67
C SER A 201 -6.88 2.47 21.87
N ALA A 202 -6.80 3.27 20.81
CA ALA A 202 -6.83 4.74 20.93
C ALA A 202 -8.15 5.30 21.48
N PRO A 203 -9.35 4.82 21.11
CA PRO A 203 -10.61 5.28 21.69
C PRO A 203 -10.73 5.00 23.20
N ASP A 204 -10.17 3.88 23.67
CA ASP A 204 -10.22 3.50 25.09
C ASP A 204 -9.33 4.43 25.95
N LEU A 205 -8.19 4.88 25.38
CA LEU A 205 -7.30 5.84 26.04
C LEU A 205 -7.98 7.21 26.20
N VAL A 206 -8.70 7.69 25.18
CA VAL A 206 -9.43 8.97 25.25
C VAL A 206 -10.50 8.93 26.33
N LYS A 207 -11.23 7.81 26.45
CA LYS A 207 -12.26 7.65 27.47
C LYS A 207 -11.64 7.63 28.87
N SER A 208 -10.52 6.94 29.06
CA SER A 208 -9.79 6.90 30.34
C SER A 208 -9.26 8.28 30.74
N GLU A 209 -8.75 9.09 29.79
CA GLU A 209 -8.31 10.45 30.06
C GLU A 209 -9.49 11.37 30.47
N ALA A 210 -10.66 11.22 29.80
CA ALA A 210 -11.85 12.00 30.15
C ALA A 210 -12.39 11.64 31.56
N ASP A 211 -12.48 10.36 31.88
CA ASP A 211 -12.94 9.87 33.18
C ASP A 211 -11.99 10.32 34.34
N SER A 212 -10.68 10.45 34.08
CA SER A 212 -9.73 10.92 35.09
C SER A 212 -9.85 12.42 35.37
N VAL A 213 -10.19 13.22 34.37
CA VAL A 213 -10.40 14.68 34.53
C VAL A 213 -11.69 14.96 35.29
N GLU A 214 -12.77 14.17 35.07
CA GLU A 214 -14.03 14.31 35.81
C GLU A 214 -13.91 13.90 37.30
N THR A 215 -12.94 13.04 37.66
CA THR A 215 -12.72 12.63 39.06
C THR A 215 -11.83 13.57 39.85
N GLU A 216 -11.12 14.50 39.23
CA GLU A 216 -10.23 15.48 39.88
C GLU A 216 -10.88 16.88 40.00
N GLY A 217 -12.06 17.11 39.47
CA GLY A 217 -12.80 18.37 39.54
C GLY A 217 -14.03 18.33 40.45
#